data_936e306c27598ba5b889cd353a1f8d4b
#
_entry.id   936e306c27598ba5b889cd353a1f8d4b
#
_cell.length_a   1.000
_cell.length_b   1.000
_cell.length_c   1.000
_cell.angle_alpha   90.00
_cell.angle_beta   90.00
_cell.angle_gamma   90.00
#
_symmetry.space_group_name_H-M   'P 1'
#
loop_
_entity.id
_entity.type
_entity.pdbx_description
1 polymer ?
#
loop_
_entity_poly.entity_id
_entity_poly.type
_entity_poly.pdbx_seq_one_letter_code
_entity_poly.pdbx_strand_id
1 'polypeptide(L)'
;SVDWVNETFKNQAMTTKANVGVSGGTKNVRYYVGGSYYLEDGILNTAANDRYDAQMSYQRFNFRTNVDINLTKSTVLGMNVSTQFTVKNSPAAGLDALLTQTMTMTPTAIPLKYTDGTLASIKGTPNPYNLLNERGYSNTSSNVAQSTVSLTQDFSDFVTEGLTARVAFSFDA
;
A
#
# COMPACT_ATOMS: atom_id res chain seq x y z
N SER A 1 33.51 18.69 -1.79
CA SER A 1 32.10 19.07 -1.54
C SER A 1 31.21 17.86 -1.82
N VAL A 2 30.19 17.68 -1.02
CA VAL A 2 29.20 16.60 -1.13
C VAL A 2 27.91 17.19 -1.66
N ASP A 3 27.33 16.55 -2.67
CA ASP A 3 25.98 16.86 -3.13
C ASP A 3 24.97 16.04 -2.33
N TRP A 4 24.54 16.59 -1.19
CA TRP A 4 23.64 15.91 -0.27
C TRP A 4 22.30 15.54 -0.86
N VAL A 5 21.83 16.28 -1.86
CA VAL A 5 20.57 15.98 -2.55
C VAL A 5 20.69 14.70 -3.37
N ASN A 6 21.73 14.61 -4.19
CA ASN A 6 21.98 13.40 -5.00
C ASN A 6 22.39 12.19 -4.15
N GLU A 7 23.04 12.41 -2.99
CA GLU A 7 23.36 11.32 -2.05
C GLU A 7 22.11 10.80 -1.33
N THR A 8 21.09 11.63 -1.15
CA THR A 8 19.87 11.25 -0.40
C THR A 8 18.73 10.82 -1.30
N PHE A 9 18.60 11.42 -2.49
CA PHE A 9 17.45 11.20 -3.37
C PHE A 9 17.86 10.69 -4.74
N LYS A 10 17.04 9.78 -5.28
CA LYS A 10 17.11 9.34 -6.67
C LYS A 10 16.40 10.35 -7.57
N ASN A 11 16.83 10.41 -8.81
CA ASN A 11 16.18 11.23 -9.84
C ASN A 11 14.86 10.61 -10.34
N GLN A 12 14.62 9.34 -10.07
CA GLN A 12 13.48 8.60 -10.58
C GLN A 12 12.96 7.61 -9.53
N ALA A 13 11.65 7.45 -9.48
CA ALA A 13 10.97 6.39 -8.76
C ALA A 13 10.02 5.66 -9.72
N MET A 14 9.81 4.37 -9.50
CA MET A 14 8.96 3.55 -10.35
C MET A 14 7.66 3.21 -9.64
N THR A 15 6.57 3.24 -10.39
CA THR A 15 5.27 2.73 -9.93
C THR A 15 4.84 1.59 -10.85
N THR A 16 4.51 0.45 -10.26
CA THR A 16 4.00 -0.72 -10.97
C THR A 16 2.55 -0.98 -10.56
N LYS A 17 1.69 -1.21 -11.55
CA LYS A 17 0.28 -1.58 -11.34
C LYS A 17 -0.06 -2.78 -12.19
N ALA A 18 -0.69 -3.78 -11.58
CA ALA A 18 -1.23 -4.94 -12.27
C ALA A 18 -2.64 -5.23 -11.77
N ASN A 19 -3.54 -5.56 -12.69
CA ASN A 19 -4.91 -5.92 -12.37
C ASN A 19 -5.30 -7.16 -13.17
N VAL A 20 -6.02 -8.07 -12.52
CA VAL A 20 -6.61 -9.23 -13.16
C VAL A 20 -8.03 -9.40 -12.66
N GLY A 21 -8.94 -9.76 -13.56
CA GLY A 21 -10.33 -10.01 -13.20
C GLY A 21 -10.92 -11.10 -14.07
N VAL A 22 -11.72 -11.94 -13.46
CA VAL A 22 -12.48 -13.02 -14.11
C VAL A 22 -13.93 -12.88 -13.70
N SER A 23 -14.82 -12.90 -14.67
CA SER A 23 -16.26 -12.90 -14.43
C SER A 23 -16.92 -13.99 -15.26
N GLY A 24 -18.00 -14.53 -14.73
CA GLY A 24 -18.77 -15.55 -15.41
C GLY A 24 -20.09 -15.80 -14.72
N GLY A 25 -20.84 -16.75 -15.25
CA GLY A 25 -22.09 -17.13 -14.63
C GLY A 25 -22.94 -18.03 -15.47
N THR A 26 -24.04 -18.42 -14.87
CA THR A 26 -25.16 -19.18 -15.46
C THR A 26 -26.43 -18.37 -15.31
N LYS A 27 -27.59 -18.95 -15.64
CA LYS A 27 -28.91 -18.33 -15.38
C LYS A 27 -29.14 -18.03 -13.88
N ASN A 28 -28.53 -18.84 -13.00
CA ASN A 28 -28.81 -18.77 -11.57
C ASN A 28 -27.66 -18.18 -10.75
N VAL A 29 -26.44 -18.12 -11.29
CA VAL A 29 -25.25 -17.66 -10.56
C VAL A 29 -24.47 -16.71 -11.43
N ARG A 30 -24.08 -15.59 -10.89
CA ARG A 30 -23.12 -14.63 -11.48
C ARG A 30 -21.98 -14.45 -10.50
N TYR A 31 -20.77 -14.41 -10.99
CA TYR A 31 -19.60 -14.18 -10.15
C TYR A 31 -18.58 -13.27 -10.82
N TYR A 32 -17.86 -12.58 -9.98
CA TYR A 32 -16.67 -11.81 -10.33
C TYR A 32 -15.59 -12.08 -9.29
N VAL A 33 -14.39 -12.34 -9.75
CA VAL A 33 -13.18 -12.43 -8.90
C VAL A 33 -12.13 -11.52 -9.50
N GLY A 34 -11.59 -10.63 -8.71
CA GLY A 34 -10.56 -9.69 -9.16
C GLY A 34 -9.45 -9.55 -8.15
N GLY A 35 -8.24 -9.33 -8.67
CA GLY A 35 -7.05 -9.02 -7.89
C GLY A 35 -6.31 -7.85 -8.48
N SER A 36 -5.69 -7.03 -7.63
CA SER A 36 -4.80 -5.97 -8.07
C SER A 36 -3.57 -5.89 -7.19
N TYR A 37 -2.46 -5.56 -7.82
CA TYR A 37 -1.18 -5.28 -7.20
C TYR A 37 -0.75 -3.86 -7.53
N TYR A 38 -0.28 -3.15 -6.54
CA TYR A 38 0.29 -1.83 -6.65
C TYR A 38 1.61 -1.80 -5.90
N LEU A 39 2.68 -1.37 -6.56
CA LEU A 39 3.99 -1.12 -5.98
C LEU A 39 4.41 0.30 -6.33
N GLU A 40 4.84 1.04 -5.35
CA GLU A 40 5.48 2.35 -5.49
C GLU A 40 6.83 2.30 -4.79
N ASP A 41 7.89 2.47 -5.58
CA ASP A 41 9.25 2.59 -5.06
C ASP A 41 9.49 4.02 -4.57
N GLY A 42 10.23 4.13 -3.47
CA GLY A 42 10.60 5.42 -2.93
C GLY A 42 11.74 6.09 -3.69
N ILE A 43 11.82 7.39 -3.51
CA ILE A 43 12.84 8.27 -4.13
C ILE A 43 14.16 8.30 -3.36
N LEU A 44 14.30 7.55 -2.27
CA LEU A 44 15.50 7.59 -1.44
C LEU A 44 16.64 6.78 -2.07
N ASN A 45 17.85 7.30 -1.99
CA ASN A 45 19.06 6.68 -2.50
C ASN A 45 19.77 5.88 -1.40
N THR A 46 19.16 4.74 -1.02
CA THR A 46 19.72 3.88 0.04
C THR A 46 20.93 3.11 -0.44
N ALA A 47 21.97 3.03 0.38
CA ALA A 47 23.10 2.15 0.14
C ALA A 47 22.69 0.68 0.41
N ALA A 48 23.33 -0.24 -0.31
CA ALA A 48 23.19 -1.66 -0.02
C ALA A 48 23.66 -1.95 1.42
N ASN A 49 22.82 -2.60 2.20
CA ASN A 49 23.08 -2.97 3.57
C ASN A 49 22.62 -4.42 3.78
N ASP A 50 23.52 -5.30 4.19
CA ASP A 50 23.23 -6.73 4.40
C ASP A 50 22.31 -6.98 5.61
N ARG A 51 22.09 -5.97 6.45
CA ARG A 51 21.31 -6.11 7.69
C ARG A 51 19.83 -5.79 7.51
N TYR A 52 19.51 -4.82 6.67
CA TYR A 52 18.14 -4.37 6.42
C TYR A 52 18.05 -3.47 5.18
N ASP A 53 16.84 -3.32 4.67
CA ASP A 53 16.52 -2.39 3.58
C ASP A 53 15.75 -1.18 4.16
N ALA A 54 16.40 -0.01 4.13
CA ALA A 54 15.80 1.26 4.52
C ALA A 54 15.06 1.96 3.35
N GLN A 55 15.02 1.35 2.17
CA GLN A 55 14.35 1.91 1.00
C GLN A 55 12.88 2.15 1.30
N MET A 56 12.42 3.35 0.98
CA MET A 56 11.01 3.67 1.05
C MET A 56 10.25 2.90 -0.02
N SER A 57 9.21 2.18 0.37
CA SER A 57 8.34 1.47 -0.56
C SER A 57 6.92 1.37 -0.03
N TYR A 58 5.97 1.33 -0.94
CA TYR A 58 4.57 1.10 -0.65
C TYR A 58 4.02 -0.01 -1.55
N GLN A 59 3.52 -1.07 -0.93
CA GLN A 59 2.91 -2.19 -1.63
C GLN A 59 1.48 -2.36 -1.19
N ARG A 60 0.58 -2.62 -2.14
CA ARG A 60 -0.82 -2.89 -1.85
C ARG A 60 -1.35 -4.01 -2.75
N PHE A 61 -1.94 -4.99 -2.10
CA PHE A 61 -2.65 -6.09 -2.72
C PHE A 61 -4.14 -5.92 -2.42
N ASN A 62 -4.99 -5.97 -3.43
CA ASN A 62 -6.42 -6.01 -3.24
C ASN A 62 -6.96 -7.30 -3.87
N PHE A 63 -7.90 -7.90 -3.19
CA PHE A 63 -8.69 -9.02 -3.68
C PHE A 63 -10.18 -8.69 -3.51
N ARG A 64 -10.99 -9.01 -4.51
CA ARG A 64 -12.43 -8.81 -4.47
C ARG A 64 -13.14 -9.97 -5.12
N THR A 65 -14.17 -10.45 -4.45
CA THR A 65 -15.09 -11.45 -4.97
C THR A 65 -16.51 -10.97 -4.76
N ASN A 66 -17.32 -11.05 -5.82
CA ASN A 66 -18.75 -10.80 -5.79
C ASN A 66 -19.45 -12.02 -6.36
N VAL A 67 -20.48 -12.51 -5.68
CA VAL A 67 -21.30 -13.64 -6.11
C VAL A 67 -22.76 -13.28 -5.89
N ASP A 68 -23.56 -13.40 -6.95
CA ASP A 68 -25.02 -13.28 -6.89
C ASP A 68 -25.64 -14.62 -7.27
N ILE A 69 -26.51 -15.14 -6.42
CA ILE A 69 -27.21 -16.41 -6.61
C ILE A 69 -28.71 -16.14 -6.65
N ASN A 70 -29.34 -16.42 -7.79
CA ASN A 70 -30.79 -16.42 -7.92
C ASN A 70 -31.34 -17.69 -7.24
N LEU A 71 -31.79 -17.58 -5.98
CA LEU A 71 -32.37 -18.69 -5.23
C LEU A 71 -33.74 -19.08 -5.81
N THR A 72 -34.49 -18.07 -6.22
CA THR A 72 -35.74 -18.20 -6.95
C THR A 72 -35.82 -17.16 -8.06
N LYS A 73 -36.96 -17.07 -8.76
CA LYS A 73 -37.17 -16.00 -9.77
C LYS A 73 -37.24 -14.60 -9.16
N SER A 74 -37.61 -14.52 -7.90
CA SER A 74 -37.80 -13.25 -7.15
C SER A 74 -36.85 -13.06 -5.99
N THR A 75 -35.96 -14.02 -5.70
CA THR A 75 -35.04 -13.97 -4.55
C THR A 75 -33.59 -14.07 -4.99
N VAL A 76 -32.78 -13.11 -4.63
CA VAL A 76 -31.34 -13.07 -4.93
C VAL A 76 -30.52 -13.00 -3.64
N LEU A 77 -29.61 -13.94 -3.48
CA LEU A 77 -28.57 -13.91 -2.44
C LEU A 77 -27.30 -13.29 -3.04
N GLY A 78 -26.85 -12.18 -2.47
CA GLY A 78 -25.60 -11.52 -2.84
C GLY A 78 -24.53 -11.71 -1.76
N MET A 79 -23.32 -12.04 -2.18
CA MET A 79 -22.14 -12.14 -1.31
C MET A 79 -20.99 -11.34 -1.92
N ASN A 80 -20.43 -10.42 -1.15
CA ASN A 80 -19.27 -9.63 -1.54
C ASN A 80 -18.19 -9.77 -0.47
N VAL A 81 -16.99 -10.05 -0.91
CA VAL A 81 -15.80 -10.10 -0.06
C VAL A 81 -14.72 -9.25 -0.70
N SER A 82 -14.10 -8.38 0.07
CA SER A 82 -12.93 -7.63 -0.36
C SER A 82 -11.88 -7.63 0.73
N THR A 83 -10.61 -7.75 0.32
CA THR A 83 -9.48 -7.68 1.24
C THR A 83 -8.41 -6.77 0.63
N GLN A 84 -7.87 -5.90 1.45
CA GLN A 84 -6.72 -5.07 1.11
C GLN A 84 -5.60 -5.33 2.08
N PHE A 85 -4.46 -5.74 1.57
CA PHE A 85 -3.22 -5.89 2.33
C PHE A 85 -2.23 -4.83 1.88
N THR A 86 -1.70 -4.06 2.82
CA THR A 86 -0.77 -2.97 2.58
C THR A 86 0.51 -3.18 3.38
N VAL A 87 1.65 -3.02 2.72
CA VAL A 87 2.97 -2.99 3.37
C VAL A 87 3.64 -1.66 3.02
N LYS A 88 4.10 -0.96 4.03
CA LYS A 88 4.86 0.27 3.89
C LYS A 88 6.20 0.12 4.59
N ASN A 89 7.27 0.37 3.86
CA ASN A 89 8.63 0.43 4.40
C ASN A 89 9.16 1.86 4.32
N SER A 90 9.95 2.28 5.29
CA SER A 90 10.56 3.63 5.33
C SER A 90 11.78 3.63 6.24
N PRO A 91 12.73 4.59 6.06
CA PRO A 91 13.80 4.81 7.01
C PRO A 91 13.24 5.16 8.39
N ALA A 92 13.89 4.67 9.45
CA ALA A 92 13.47 4.96 10.82
C ALA A 92 13.58 6.45 11.20
N ALA A 93 14.47 7.19 10.55
CA ALA A 93 14.63 8.63 10.78
C ALA A 93 13.44 9.48 10.32
N GLY A 94 12.58 8.94 9.46
CA GLY A 94 11.46 9.67 8.85
C GLY A 94 11.89 10.62 7.72
N LEU A 95 10.95 10.86 6.80
CA LEU A 95 11.22 11.67 5.61
C LEU A 95 11.47 13.15 5.95
N ASP A 96 10.74 13.71 6.90
CA ASP A 96 10.89 15.13 7.29
C ASP A 96 12.29 15.44 7.84
N ALA A 97 12.83 14.55 8.69
CA ALA A 97 14.17 14.68 9.21
C ALA A 97 15.23 14.57 8.11
N LEU A 98 15.05 13.65 7.19
CA LEU A 98 15.94 13.48 6.02
C LEU A 98 15.90 14.72 5.12
N LEU A 99 14.72 15.22 4.77
CA LEU A 99 14.54 16.42 3.95
C LEU A 99 15.19 17.65 4.62
N THR A 100 14.84 17.89 5.87
CA THR A 100 15.39 19.04 6.62
C THR A 100 16.92 18.97 6.66
N GLN A 101 17.46 17.83 7.02
CA GLN A 101 18.91 17.67 7.16
C GLN A 101 19.63 17.77 5.82
N THR A 102 19.08 17.18 4.75
CA THR A 102 19.65 17.25 3.40
C THR A 102 19.67 18.67 2.85
N MET A 103 18.60 19.44 3.09
CA MET A 103 18.46 20.81 2.58
C MET A 103 19.28 21.84 3.38
N THR A 104 19.55 21.55 4.65
CA THR A 104 20.30 22.49 5.54
C THR A 104 21.79 22.18 5.62
N MET A 105 22.23 20.95 5.26
CA MET A 105 23.64 20.59 5.32
C MET A 105 24.43 21.26 4.20
N THR A 106 25.43 22.04 4.62
CA THR A 106 26.34 22.72 3.67
C THR A 106 27.21 21.68 2.94
N PRO A 107 27.42 21.78 1.61
CA PRO A 107 28.20 20.82 0.81
C PRO A 107 29.65 20.63 1.27
N THR A 108 30.21 21.62 1.97
CA THR A 108 31.60 21.63 2.44
C THR A 108 31.73 21.36 3.94
N ALA A 109 30.61 21.15 4.66
CA ALA A 109 30.63 21.02 6.11
C ALA A 109 31.38 19.76 6.58
N ILE A 110 31.10 18.63 5.97
CA ILE A 110 31.72 17.33 6.27
C ILE A 110 31.84 16.48 5.00
N PRO A 111 32.78 15.53 4.95
CA PRO A 111 32.76 14.49 3.91
C PRO A 111 31.62 13.50 4.17
N LEU A 112 31.27 12.69 3.16
CA LEU A 112 30.32 11.60 3.29
C LEU A 112 30.81 10.56 4.31
N LYS A 113 32.05 10.12 4.11
CA LYS A 113 32.81 9.20 4.99
C LYS A 113 34.27 9.68 5.06
N TYR A 114 34.92 9.34 6.15
CA TYR A 114 36.36 9.50 6.29
C TYR A 114 37.12 8.42 5.51
N THR A 115 38.42 8.57 5.36
CA THR A 115 39.29 7.63 4.62
C THR A 115 39.38 6.24 5.25
N ASP A 116 39.10 6.12 6.55
CA ASP A 116 39.00 4.87 7.30
C ASP A 116 37.60 4.20 7.19
N GLY A 117 36.67 4.79 6.42
CA GLY A 117 35.31 4.28 6.24
C GLY A 117 34.34 4.71 7.33
N THR A 118 34.76 5.43 8.36
CA THR A 118 33.88 5.94 9.41
C THR A 118 32.99 7.06 8.87
N LEU A 119 31.76 7.13 9.38
CA LEU A 119 30.81 8.19 8.99
C LEU A 119 31.20 9.51 9.61
N ALA A 120 31.29 10.54 8.76
CA ALA A 120 31.53 11.87 9.24
C ALA A 120 30.32 12.42 10.04
N SER A 121 30.57 13.13 11.12
CA SER A 121 29.52 13.71 11.95
C SER A 121 29.94 15.05 12.52
N ILE A 122 28.97 15.93 12.73
CA ILE A 122 29.11 17.18 13.50
C ILE A 122 28.23 17.04 14.74
N LYS A 123 28.76 17.47 15.89
CA LYS A 123 27.99 17.44 17.15
C LYS A 123 26.69 18.24 16.99
N GLY A 124 25.57 17.57 17.25
CA GLY A 124 24.24 18.19 17.14
C GLY A 124 23.63 18.26 15.74
N THR A 125 24.40 17.87 14.71
CA THR A 125 23.93 17.91 13.31
C THR A 125 24.12 16.53 12.66
N PRO A 126 23.07 15.73 12.53
CA PRO A 126 23.18 14.40 11.95
C PRO A 126 23.62 14.46 10.47
N ASN A 127 24.47 13.53 10.08
CA ASN A 127 24.81 13.33 8.67
C ASN A 127 23.61 12.75 7.92
N PRO A 128 23.14 13.34 6.80
CA PRO A 128 22.02 12.84 6.02
C PRO A 128 22.18 11.38 5.59
N TYR A 129 23.39 10.99 5.16
CA TYR A 129 23.70 9.60 4.82
C TYR A 129 23.52 8.64 6.02
N ASN A 130 23.96 9.08 7.21
CA ASN A 130 23.78 8.29 8.44
C ASN A 130 22.30 8.14 8.80
N LEU A 131 21.52 9.22 8.71
CA LEU A 131 20.08 9.18 8.94
C LEU A 131 19.37 8.19 8.03
N LEU A 132 19.78 8.15 6.76
CA LEU A 132 19.17 7.28 5.75
C LEU A 132 19.58 5.81 5.92
N ASN A 133 20.88 5.55 6.12
CA ASN A 133 21.44 4.21 5.94
C ASN A 133 21.79 3.48 7.23
N GLU A 134 21.92 4.19 8.37
CA GLU A 134 22.44 3.58 9.62
C GLU A 134 21.47 3.67 10.80
N ARG A 135 20.30 4.25 10.60
CA ARG A 135 19.30 4.41 11.67
C ARG A 135 18.24 3.32 11.72
N GLY A 136 18.32 2.36 10.77
CA GLY A 136 17.34 1.30 10.66
C GLY A 136 16.15 1.67 9.77
N TYR A 137 15.11 0.89 9.90
CA TYR A 137 13.91 1.01 9.08
C TYR A 137 12.64 0.88 9.93
N SER A 138 11.53 1.31 9.38
CA SER A 138 10.18 1.10 9.92
C SER A 138 9.35 0.37 8.87
N ASN A 139 8.82 -0.80 9.24
CA ASN A 139 7.93 -1.57 8.40
C ASN A 139 6.55 -1.63 9.06
N THR A 140 5.54 -1.21 8.32
CA THR A 140 4.15 -1.23 8.78
C THR A 140 3.31 -2.04 7.81
N SER A 141 2.60 -3.03 8.31
CA SER A 141 1.62 -3.79 7.55
C SER A 141 0.22 -3.54 8.08
N SER A 142 -0.73 -3.50 7.18
CA SER A 142 -2.15 -3.32 7.48
C SER A 142 -2.98 -4.26 6.61
N ASN A 143 -3.95 -4.90 7.22
CA ASN A 143 -4.93 -5.73 6.52
C ASN A 143 -6.33 -5.21 6.83
N VAL A 144 -7.13 -5.02 5.79
CA VAL A 144 -8.54 -4.65 5.91
C VAL A 144 -9.34 -5.68 5.15
N ALA A 145 -10.24 -6.36 5.83
CA ALA A 145 -11.15 -7.33 5.22
C ALA A 145 -12.59 -6.86 5.44
N GLN A 146 -13.36 -6.89 4.36
CA GLN A 146 -14.78 -6.50 4.37
C GLN A 146 -15.60 -7.59 3.72
N SER A 147 -16.71 -7.97 4.35
CA SER A 147 -17.65 -8.90 3.77
C SER A 147 -19.08 -8.41 3.94
N THR A 148 -19.90 -8.67 2.94
CA THR A 148 -21.32 -8.35 2.97
C THR A 148 -22.10 -9.51 2.39
N VAL A 149 -23.11 -9.96 3.12
CA VAL A 149 -24.12 -10.90 2.65
C VAL A 149 -25.45 -10.16 2.58
N SER A 150 -26.14 -10.26 1.47
CA SER A 150 -27.42 -9.59 1.26
C SER A 150 -28.46 -10.54 0.65
N LEU A 151 -29.68 -10.40 1.08
CA LEU A 151 -30.83 -11.07 0.51
C LEU A 151 -31.78 -10.02 -0.04
N THR A 152 -32.08 -10.12 -1.33
CA THR A 152 -33.03 -9.24 -2.02
C THR A 152 -34.24 -10.05 -2.45
N GLN A 153 -35.41 -9.59 -2.07
CA GLN A 153 -36.69 -10.19 -2.43
C GLN A 153 -37.50 -9.20 -3.26
N ASP A 154 -37.90 -9.62 -4.44
CA ASP A 154 -38.90 -8.92 -5.26
C ASP A 154 -40.28 -9.37 -4.90
N PHE A 155 -41.17 -8.43 -4.56
CA PHE A 155 -42.54 -8.63 -4.21
C PHE A 155 -43.54 -8.19 -5.29
N SER A 156 -43.06 -7.92 -6.48
CA SER A 156 -43.87 -7.41 -7.59
C SER A 156 -45.06 -8.34 -7.90
N ASP A 157 -44.85 -9.64 -7.80
CA ASP A 157 -45.89 -10.64 -8.08
C ASP A 157 -46.84 -10.89 -6.90
N PHE A 158 -46.49 -10.43 -5.68
CA PHE A 158 -47.25 -10.80 -4.45
C PHE A 158 -47.96 -9.60 -3.80
N VAL A 159 -47.40 -8.39 -3.92
CA VAL A 159 -47.90 -7.21 -3.18
C VAL A 159 -48.23 -6.07 -4.13
N THR A 160 -47.21 -5.52 -4.82
CA THR A 160 -47.40 -4.44 -5.79
C THR A 160 -46.21 -4.37 -6.72
N GLU A 161 -46.46 -4.01 -7.96
CA GLU A 161 -45.43 -3.90 -9.01
C GLU A 161 -44.30 -2.94 -8.60
N GLY A 162 -43.06 -3.39 -8.75
CA GLY A 162 -41.87 -2.63 -8.43
C GLY A 162 -41.46 -2.62 -6.94
N LEU A 163 -42.19 -3.30 -6.06
CA LEU A 163 -41.79 -3.40 -4.65
C LEU A 163 -40.68 -4.42 -4.45
N THR A 164 -39.54 -3.96 -3.92
CA THR A 164 -38.40 -4.83 -3.53
C THR A 164 -37.97 -4.53 -2.09
N ALA A 165 -37.58 -5.59 -1.37
CA ALA A 165 -36.96 -5.45 -0.06
C ALA A 165 -35.54 -6.07 -0.09
N ARG A 166 -34.61 -5.43 0.61
CA ARG A 166 -33.25 -5.92 0.76
C ARG A 166 -32.83 -5.87 2.22
N VAL A 167 -32.28 -6.99 2.68
CA VAL A 167 -31.60 -7.10 3.97
C VAL A 167 -30.13 -7.38 3.71
N ALA A 168 -29.25 -6.70 4.41
CA ALA A 168 -27.81 -6.91 4.28
C ALA A 168 -27.17 -6.94 5.66
N PHE A 169 -26.20 -7.82 5.80
CA PHE A 169 -25.30 -7.93 6.94
C PHE A 169 -23.86 -7.74 6.46
N SER A 170 -23.14 -6.82 7.10
CA SER A 170 -21.73 -6.54 6.77
C SER A 170 -20.85 -6.80 7.98
N PHE A 171 -19.67 -7.30 7.71
CA PHE A 171 -18.60 -7.53 8.68
C PHE A 171 -17.30 -6.92 8.16
N ASP A 172 -16.65 -6.12 9.00
CA ASP A 172 -15.37 -5.46 8.72
C ASP A 172 -14.35 -5.88 9.79
N ALA A 173 -13.10 -6.18 9.36
CA ALA A 173 -11.98 -6.59 10.22
C ALA A 173 -10.66 -5.95 9.76
#